data_fc5906d123355644f4b174fc8802396d
#
_entry.id   fc5906d123355644f4b174fc8802396d
#
_cell.length_a   1.000
_cell.length_b   1.000
_cell.length_c   1.000
_cell.angle_alpha   90.00
_cell.angle_beta   90.00
_cell.angle_gamma   90.00
#
_symmetry.space_group_name_H-M   'P 1'
#
loop_
_entity.id
_entity.type
_entity.pdbx_description
1 polymer ?
#
loop_
_entity_poly.entity_id
_entity_poly.type
_entity_poly.pdbx_seq_one_letter_code
_entity_poly.pdbx_strand_id
1 'polypeptide(L)'
;AGFCCDEQRQGFREFAQQADVFELPLVAGNTRESIAEPGPARDKQYAQLAMYLSGHCHLLLALWDGKPSELMGGTAQVVRYHQTDLLPGVTPGRKRARQLITDYESDLVYQVVCSRDRPGGEPASGLQSLQSFYLTTNPDQPRTEQLPLAYRLMFRRTCEFNRDVAKYAAKIVKSEPKLLRDAVAHRLPDRLLGIASLFRSADFLARHFQVRVHTMLRVTYTLAALMGLAFIFYADVAGFGYMIYVFLALFAFGAVLYAIAVKRDWQRKYLDYRVLAEGLRVQFFWLVAGVSSRMSIQFAHDNFLQKQDVELGWIRNAMRAVSVGPQEEPVPGVFPNPTYVIERWIGDPDASGNRGQIRYFQRQMDQKWRYHQMTTALARLCLWIGIAVTLVLAVLDNRIAESTESVLLVLMGVLPLAAAVREAYAHKKADRELIKQYRFMQRLFCNARAQLAVARDDDERRDVLRALGEAALDEHAEWILMHRERPLEHSWL
;
A
#
# COMPACT_ATOMS: atom_id res chain seq x y z
N ALA A 1 19.82 7.49 32.99
CA ALA A 1 20.85 6.68 32.32
C ALA A 1 22.03 6.51 33.29
N GLY A 2 22.43 5.26 33.55
CA GLY A 2 23.62 4.99 34.41
C GLY A 2 24.90 5.18 33.61
N PHE A 3 25.33 6.41 33.44
CA PHE A 3 26.67 6.66 32.87
C PHE A 3 27.72 6.41 33.94
N CYS A 4 28.77 5.67 33.59
CA CYS A 4 29.81 5.29 34.54
C CYS A 4 30.82 6.41 34.81
N CYS A 5 30.94 7.41 33.93
CA CYS A 5 31.86 8.53 34.04
C CYS A 5 31.31 9.79 33.37
N ASP A 6 31.95 10.94 33.72
CA ASP A 6 31.53 12.25 33.18
C ASP A 6 31.79 12.39 31.69
N GLU A 7 32.81 11.72 31.16
CA GLU A 7 33.13 11.69 29.73
C GLU A 7 31.98 11.07 28.91
N GLN A 8 31.39 9.96 29.39
CA GLN A 8 30.22 9.34 28.76
C GLN A 8 29.00 10.25 28.81
N ARG A 9 28.81 10.99 29.91
CA ARG A 9 27.72 11.98 30.03
C ARG A 9 27.91 13.13 29.06
N GLN A 10 29.14 13.61 28.90
CA GLN A 10 29.45 14.67 27.96
C GLN A 10 29.23 14.20 26.51
N GLY A 11 29.75 13.02 26.12
CA GLY A 11 29.51 12.45 24.79
C GLY A 11 28.03 12.28 24.49
N PHE A 12 27.24 11.80 25.45
CA PHE A 12 25.80 11.73 25.28
C PHE A 12 25.13 13.10 25.03
N ARG A 13 25.53 14.13 25.76
CA ARG A 13 25.02 15.49 25.56
C ARG A 13 25.38 16.05 24.20
N GLU A 14 26.58 15.80 23.72
CA GLU A 14 27.04 16.22 22.39
C GLU A 14 26.23 15.55 21.27
N PHE A 15 25.96 14.24 21.39
CA PHE A 15 25.09 13.55 20.46
C PHE A 15 23.65 14.07 20.53
N ALA A 16 23.11 14.29 21.73
CA ALA A 16 21.75 14.80 21.91
C ALA A 16 21.57 16.20 21.34
N GLN A 17 22.60 17.05 21.32
CA GLN A 17 22.54 18.38 20.69
C GLN A 17 22.49 18.33 19.15
N GLN A 18 22.97 17.23 18.54
CA GLN A 18 23.03 17.04 17.10
C GLN A 18 21.87 16.17 16.55
N ALA A 19 21.05 15.62 17.44
CA ALA A 19 19.95 14.71 17.10
C ALA A 19 18.59 15.27 17.46
N ASP A 20 17.57 14.84 16.76
CA ASP A 20 16.19 15.05 17.17
C ASP A 20 15.89 14.16 18.38
N VAL A 21 15.85 14.76 19.56
CA VAL A 21 15.63 14.07 20.83
C VAL A 21 14.15 14.05 21.16
N PHE A 22 13.65 12.86 21.48
CA PHE A 22 12.28 12.70 21.87
C PHE A 22 12.17 11.82 23.13
N GLU A 23 11.50 12.33 24.14
CA GLU A 23 11.29 11.64 25.39
C GLU A 23 9.97 10.86 25.36
N LEU A 24 10.03 9.56 25.67
CA LEU A 24 8.84 8.77 25.90
C LEU A 24 8.13 9.20 27.19
N PRO A 25 6.79 9.25 27.22
CA PRO A 25 6.05 9.53 28.43
C PRO A 25 6.33 8.48 29.49
N LEU A 26 6.20 8.87 30.74
CA LEU A 26 6.33 7.94 31.85
C LEU A 26 5.23 6.88 31.80
N VAL A 27 5.61 5.64 32.08
CA VAL A 27 4.63 4.55 32.28
C VAL A 27 3.70 4.91 33.45
N ALA A 28 2.41 4.58 33.33
CA ALA A 28 1.43 4.87 34.37
C ALA A 28 1.90 4.32 35.74
N GLY A 29 1.87 5.18 36.73
CA GLY A 29 2.38 4.89 38.07
C GLY A 29 3.87 5.14 38.32
N ASN A 30 4.65 5.49 37.27
CA ASN A 30 6.04 5.90 37.41
C ASN A 30 6.16 7.42 37.64
N THR A 31 7.17 7.81 38.40
CA THR A 31 7.61 9.22 38.56
C THR A 31 9.07 9.34 38.11
N ARG A 32 9.57 10.56 37.89
CA ARG A 32 10.99 10.79 37.56
C ARG A 32 11.93 10.26 38.64
N GLU A 33 11.51 10.35 39.90
CA GLU A 33 12.25 9.85 41.06
C GLU A 33 12.30 8.32 41.08
N SER A 34 11.15 7.66 40.82
CA SER A 34 11.06 6.19 40.85
C SER A 34 11.85 5.51 39.73
N ILE A 35 12.11 6.20 38.61
CA ILE A 35 12.93 5.67 37.50
C ILE A 35 14.42 6.06 37.60
N ALA A 36 14.80 6.93 38.52
CA ALA A 36 16.17 7.35 38.69
C ALA A 36 17.04 6.20 39.23
N GLU A 37 16.46 5.35 40.08
CA GLU A 37 17.15 4.19 40.67
C GLU A 37 16.84 2.88 39.90
N PRO A 38 17.76 1.90 39.92
CA PRO A 38 17.48 0.57 39.39
C PRO A 38 16.32 -0.11 40.13
N GLY A 39 15.38 -0.67 39.38
CA GLY A 39 14.24 -1.36 39.95
C GLY A 39 13.05 -1.50 38.98
N PRO A 40 11.92 -2.10 39.43
CA PRO A 40 10.80 -2.45 38.55
C PRO A 40 10.17 -1.27 37.80
N ALA A 41 10.19 -0.05 38.38
CA ALA A 41 9.70 1.14 37.73
C ALA A 41 10.55 1.51 36.48
N ARG A 42 11.86 1.50 36.67
CA ARG A 42 12.84 1.75 35.61
C ARG A 42 12.79 0.66 34.54
N ASP A 43 12.66 -0.60 34.92
CA ASP A 43 12.59 -1.73 34.01
C ASP A 43 11.34 -1.64 33.10
N LYS A 44 10.19 -1.24 33.66
CA LYS A 44 8.99 -0.95 32.87
C LYS A 44 9.18 0.17 31.85
N GLN A 45 9.94 1.20 32.21
CA GLN A 45 10.27 2.30 31.31
C GLN A 45 11.16 1.84 30.15
N TYR A 46 12.15 0.97 30.41
CA TYR A 46 12.95 0.33 29.36
C TYR A 46 12.13 -0.62 28.50
N ALA A 47 11.17 -1.34 29.08
CA ALA A 47 10.23 -2.16 28.32
C ALA A 47 9.39 -1.32 27.34
N GLN A 48 8.89 -0.15 27.79
CA GLN A 48 8.20 0.80 26.91
C GLN A 48 9.08 1.29 25.77
N LEU A 49 10.35 1.62 26.06
CA LEU A 49 11.32 1.99 25.03
C LEU A 49 11.54 0.86 24.02
N ALA A 50 11.68 -0.39 24.49
CA ALA A 50 11.81 -1.56 23.64
C ALA A 50 10.62 -1.72 22.68
N MET A 51 9.40 -1.58 23.21
CA MET A 51 8.17 -1.65 22.42
C MET A 51 8.08 -0.53 21.38
N TYR A 52 8.48 0.70 21.77
CA TYR A 52 8.52 1.83 20.85
C TYR A 52 9.51 1.62 19.72
N LEU A 53 10.75 1.23 20.03
CA LEU A 53 11.79 0.96 19.03
C LEU A 53 11.34 -0.14 18.05
N SER A 54 10.85 -1.27 18.56
CA SER A 54 10.39 -2.39 17.73
C SER A 54 9.21 -2.01 16.84
N GLY A 55 8.28 -1.17 17.32
CA GLY A 55 7.14 -0.71 16.54
C GLY A 55 7.48 0.28 15.42
N HIS A 56 8.70 0.86 15.43
CA HIS A 56 9.08 1.92 14.48
C HIS A 56 10.31 1.59 13.63
N CYS A 57 11.09 0.55 13.96
CA CYS A 57 12.24 0.15 13.16
C CYS A 57 11.88 -0.98 12.17
N HIS A 58 12.59 -1.02 11.04
CA HIS A 58 12.50 -2.07 10.03
C HIS A 58 13.59 -3.13 10.19
N LEU A 59 14.65 -2.75 10.87
CA LEU A 59 15.81 -3.56 11.18
C LEU A 59 16.30 -3.15 12.54
N LEU A 60 16.25 -4.07 13.50
CA LEU A 60 16.79 -3.85 14.82
C LEU A 60 18.29 -4.20 14.81
N LEU A 61 19.16 -3.21 15.08
CA LEU A 61 20.58 -3.46 15.29
C LEU A 61 20.80 -3.81 16.76
N ALA A 62 21.23 -5.04 17.05
CA ALA A 62 21.41 -5.54 18.41
C ALA A 62 22.88 -5.86 18.69
N LEU A 63 23.51 -5.11 19.59
CA LEU A 63 24.77 -5.48 20.22
C LEU A 63 24.44 -6.45 21.36
N TRP A 64 24.63 -7.76 21.12
CA TRP A 64 24.13 -8.78 22.02
C TRP A 64 25.03 -10.00 22.04
N ASP A 65 25.29 -10.52 23.27
CA ASP A 65 26.09 -11.72 23.51
C ASP A 65 25.38 -13.04 23.10
N GLY A 66 24.13 -12.98 22.66
CA GLY A 66 23.34 -14.14 22.24
C GLY A 66 22.74 -14.94 23.41
N LYS A 67 22.97 -14.55 24.66
CA LYS A 67 22.44 -15.26 25.83
C LYS A 67 21.00 -14.81 26.14
N PRO A 68 20.09 -15.75 26.47
CA PRO A 68 18.76 -15.40 26.97
C PRO A 68 18.88 -14.66 28.30
N SER A 69 17.94 -13.75 28.59
CA SER A 69 17.86 -13.03 29.85
C SER A 69 16.39 -12.79 30.21
N GLU A 70 16.07 -12.96 31.49
CA GLU A 70 14.75 -12.62 32.05
C GLU A 70 14.66 -11.17 32.53
N LEU A 71 15.74 -10.40 32.44
CA LEU A 71 15.76 -9.00 32.85
C LEU A 71 14.86 -8.15 31.93
N MET A 72 13.81 -7.58 32.50
CA MET A 72 12.86 -6.74 31.79
C MET A 72 13.59 -5.52 31.17
N GLY A 73 13.35 -5.28 29.87
CA GLY A 73 13.98 -4.18 29.14
C GLY A 73 15.44 -4.41 28.74
N GLY A 74 16.04 -5.57 29.02
CA GLY A 74 17.37 -5.93 28.56
C GLY A 74 17.40 -6.29 27.07
N THR A 75 18.58 -6.22 26.41
CA THR A 75 18.76 -6.46 24.98
C THR A 75 18.14 -7.79 24.51
N ALA A 76 18.32 -8.88 25.26
CA ALA A 76 17.72 -10.17 24.95
C ALA A 76 16.18 -10.11 24.86
N GLN A 77 15.55 -9.36 25.78
CA GLN A 77 14.09 -9.18 25.74
C GLN A 77 13.64 -8.25 24.63
N VAL A 78 14.41 -7.21 24.30
CA VAL A 78 14.14 -6.33 23.16
C VAL A 78 14.16 -7.12 21.86
N VAL A 79 15.18 -7.95 21.64
CA VAL A 79 15.28 -8.86 20.48
C VAL A 79 14.11 -9.83 20.45
N ARG A 80 13.81 -10.48 21.57
CA ARG A 80 12.66 -11.40 21.65
C ARG A 80 11.34 -10.69 21.37
N TYR A 81 11.13 -9.49 21.94
CA TYR A 81 9.93 -8.70 21.67
C TYR A 81 9.85 -8.30 20.21
N HIS A 82 10.93 -7.84 19.61
CA HIS A 82 10.97 -7.47 18.20
C HIS A 82 10.58 -8.63 17.27
N GLN A 83 10.97 -9.86 17.64
CA GLN A 83 10.65 -11.07 16.87
C GLN A 83 9.28 -11.69 17.18
N THR A 84 8.70 -11.44 18.36
CA THR A 84 7.50 -12.16 18.81
C THR A 84 6.35 -11.24 19.22
N ASP A 85 6.57 -9.91 19.29
CA ASP A 85 5.66 -8.93 19.87
C ASP A 85 5.18 -9.25 21.29
N LEU A 86 5.86 -10.17 21.97
CA LEU A 86 5.50 -10.66 23.30
C LEU A 86 6.51 -10.20 24.34
N LEU A 87 6.06 -9.37 25.27
CA LEU A 87 6.84 -8.98 26.44
C LEU A 87 6.12 -9.53 27.70
N PRO A 88 6.72 -10.50 28.39
CA PRO A 88 6.12 -11.08 29.59
C PRO A 88 5.80 -10.02 30.65
N GLY A 89 4.60 -10.04 31.19
CA GLY A 89 4.17 -9.08 32.21
C GLY A 89 3.74 -7.69 31.72
N VAL A 90 3.91 -7.39 30.42
CA VAL A 90 3.56 -6.09 29.83
C VAL A 90 2.52 -6.22 28.71
N THR A 91 2.67 -7.19 27.82
CA THR A 91 1.72 -7.39 26.71
C THR A 91 0.50 -8.21 27.15
N PRO A 92 -0.74 -7.78 26.82
CA PRO A 92 -1.95 -8.52 27.17
C PRO A 92 -2.01 -9.90 26.50
N GLY A 93 -2.43 -10.93 27.25
CA GLY A 93 -2.47 -12.32 26.78
C GLY A 93 -3.39 -12.60 25.56
N ARG A 94 -4.38 -11.76 25.30
CA ARG A 94 -5.27 -11.86 24.11
C ARG A 94 -4.54 -11.66 22.77
N LYS A 95 -3.45 -10.90 22.76
CA LYS A 95 -2.61 -10.71 21.56
C LYS A 95 -1.88 -11.98 21.16
N ARG A 96 -1.55 -12.81 22.15
CA ARG A 96 -0.75 -14.03 21.98
C ARG A 96 -1.33 -15.01 20.96
N ALA A 97 -2.64 -15.24 20.96
CA ALA A 97 -3.28 -16.20 20.06
C ALA A 97 -3.29 -15.72 18.58
N ARG A 98 -3.45 -14.43 18.35
CA ARG A 98 -3.48 -13.87 17.00
C ARG A 98 -2.08 -13.77 16.40
N GLN A 99 -1.08 -13.50 17.21
CA GLN A 99 0.32 -13.37 16.84
C GLN A 99 0.96 -14.72 16.48
N LEU A 100 0.56 -15.82 17.15
CA LEU A 100 1.05 -17.18 16.86
C LEU A 100 0.66 -17.70 15.47
N ILE A 101 -0.25 -17.04 14.78
CA ILE A 101 -0.82 -17.49 13.48
C ILE A 101 -0.35 -16.58 12.33
N THR A 102 0.24 -15.41 12.64
CA THR A 102 0.68 -14.44 11.63
C THR A 102 2.18 -14.61 11.34
N ASP A 103 2.53 -14.54 10.08
CA ASP A 103 3.92 -14.61 9.61
C ASP A 103 4.61 -13.25 9.82
N TYR A 104 5.69 -13.21 10.59
CA TYR A 104 6.36 -11.98 11.04
C TYR A 104 7.51 -11.60 10.10
N GLU A 105 7.18 -11.13 8.92
CA GLU A 105 8.16 -10.74 7.91
C GLU A 105 8.84 -9.39 8.17
N SER A 106 8.40 -8.64 9.19
CA SER A 106 8.94 -7.29 9.48
C SER A 106 9.95 -7.26 10.63
N ASP A 107 10.30 -8.41 11.22
CA ASP A 107 10.98 -8.50 12.51
C ASP A 107 12.43 -8.95 12.35
N LEU A 108 13.13 -8.33 11.41
CA LEU A 108 14.54 -8.63 11.14
C LEU A 108 15.45 -7.99 12.18
N VAL A 109 16.30 -8.79 12.79
CA VAL A 109 17.36 -8.31 13.70
C VAL A 109 18.72 -8.52 13.04
N TYR A 110 19.57 -7.50 13.08
CA TYR A 110 20.99 -7.64 12.77
C TYR A 110 21.77 -7.68 14.05
N GLN A 111 22.19 -8.87 14.45
CA GLN A 111 22.99 -9.09 15.66
C GLN A 111 24.46 -8.86 15.34
N VAL A 112 25.11 -8.04 16.16
CA VAL A 112 26.57 -8.01 16.29
C VAL A 112 26.90 -8.64 17.64
N VAL A 113 27.60 -9.76 17.61
CA VAL A 113 27.95 -10.50 18.82
C VAL A 113 28.98 -9.72 19.63
N CYS A 114 28.69 -9.45 20.90
CA CYS A 114 29.58 -8.77 21.79
C CYS A 114 29.90 -9.61 23.04
N SER A 115 31.03 -9.39 23.63
CA SER A 115 31.41 -9.82 25.00
C SER A 115 31.21 -8.67 25.96
N ARG A 116 31.01 -8.99 27.24
CA ARG A 116 30.97 -7.99 28.34
C ARG A 116 32.19 -8.13 29.17
N ASP A 117 32.75 -7.01 29.59
CA ASP A 117 33.93 -6.97 30.49
C ASP A 117 33.53 -7.28 31.94
N ARG A 118 33.19 -8.56 32.17
CA ARG A 118 32.84 -9.12 33.47
C ARG A 118 32.95 -10.65 33.45
N PRO A 119 33.11 -11.32 34.59
CA PRO A 119 33.09 -12.79 34.69
C PRO A 119 31.83 -13.35 34.08
N GLY A 120 31.93 -14.35 33.21
CA GLY A 120 30.80 -14.92 32.47
C GLY A 120 30.25 -14.03 31.37
N GLY A 121 30.95 -12.97 30.97
CA GLY A 121 30.59 -12.01 29.91
C GLY A 121 30.93 -12.48 28.50
N GLU A 122 31.44 -13.70 28.30
CA GLU A 122 31.70 -14.26 26.98
C GLU A 122 30.37 -14.44 26.21
N PRO A 123 30.41 -14.48 24.89
CA PRO A 123 29.23 -14.79 24.06
C PRO A 123 28.63 -16.17 24.36
N ALA A 124 27.41 -16.40 23.93
CA ALA A 124 26.79 -17.70 23.99
C ALA A 124 27.62 -18.75 23.23
N SER A 125 27.53 -20.02 23.68
CA SER A 125 28.26 -21.13 23.07
C SER A 125 28.11 -21.18 21.55
N GLY A 126 29.23 -21.30 20.85
CA GLY A 126 29.27 -21.31 19.38
C GLY A 126 29.27 -19.94 18.70
N LEU A 127 29.30 -18.83 19.46
CA LEU A 127 29.43 -17.49 18.95
C LEU A 127 30.79 -16.87 19.29
N GLN A 128 31.32 -16.08 18.38
CA GLN A 128 32.55 -15.33 18.60
C GLN A 128 32.26 -13.82 18.57
N SER A 129 32.94 -13.05 19.41
CA SER A 129 32.80 -11.60 19.43
C SER A 129 33.10 -11.02 18.05
N LEU A 130 32.32 -9.99 17.67
CA LEU A 130 32.37 -9.30 16.39
C LEU A 130 31.80 -10.09 15.18
N GLN A 131 31.39 -11.34 15.36
CA GLN A 131 30.56 -11.98 14.33
C GLN A 131 29.24 -11.26 14.19
N SER A 132 28.67 -11.26 12.98
CA SER A 132 27.38 -10.65 12.72
C SER A 132 26.46 -11.56 11.93
N PHE A 133 25.17 -11.54 12.29
CA PHE A 133 24.14 -12.38 11.69
C PHE A 133 22.82 -11.61 11.55
N TYR A 134 22.04 -11.98 10.54
CA TYR A 134 20.62 -11.66 10.52
C TYR A 134 19.86 -12.75 11.28
N LEU A 135 19.05 -12.35 12.27
CA LEU A 135 18.14 -13.25 12.97
C LEU A 135 16.76 -13.09 12.35
N THR A 136 16.13 -14.23 12.05
CA THR A 136 14.80 -14.29 11.46
C THR A 136 13.88 -15.13 12.34
N THR A 137 12.57 -15.02 12.15
CA THR A 137 11.56 -15.87 12.80
C THR A 137 11.37 -17.19 12.07
N ASN A 138 12.03 -17.41 10.93
CA ASN A 138 11.99 -18.68 10.20
C ASN A 138 12.73 -19.75 10.99
N PRO A 139 12.03 -20.81 11.47
CA PRO A 139 12.65 -21.89 12.24
C PRO A 139 13.72 -22.67 11.45
N ASP A 140 13.63 -22.73 10.11
CA ASP A 140 14.60 -23.43 9.26
C ASP A 140 15.90 -22.64 9.10
N GLN A 141 15.84 -21.33 9.23
CA GLN A 141 17.01 -20.44 9.11
C GLN A 141 16.96 -19.34 10.18
N PRO A 142 17.08 -19.68 11.47
CA PRO A 142 16.99 -18.69 12.55
C PRO A 142 18.16 -17.68 12.53
N ARG A 143 19.28 -18.04 11.92
CA ARG A 143 20.47 -17.19 11.72
C ARG A 143 21.01 -17.34 10.31
N THR A 144 21.37 -16.22 9.70
CA THR A 144 22.01 -16.19 8.37
C THR A 144 22.99 -15.05 8.27
N GLU A 145 24.11 -15.25 7.60
CA GLU A 145 25.10 -14.20 7.33
C GLU A 145 24.62 -13.25 6.19
N GLN A 146 23.79 -13.75 5.31
CA GLN A 146 23.26 -12.99 4.19
C GLN A 146 21.85 -12.46 4.49
N LEU A 147 21.56 -11.26 4.00
CA LEU A 147 20.22 -10.68 4.09
C LEU A 147 19.22 -11.61 3.35
N PRO A 148 18.18 -12.13 4.04
CA PRO A 148 17.18 -12.99 3.42
C PRO A 148 16.51 -12.32 2.22
N LEU A 149 16.12 -13.14 1.22
CA LEU A 149 15.60 -12.65 -0.05
C LEU A 149 14.37 -11.75 0.11
N ALA A 150 13.46 -12.13 1.01
CA ALA A 150 12.25 -11.37 1.31
C ALA A 150 12.57 -9.92 1.73
N TYR A 151 13.47 -9.75 2.69
CA TYR A 151 13.90 -8.42 3.17
C TYR A 151 14.69 -7.65 2.12
N ARG A 152 15.49 -8.35 1.30
CA ARG A 152 16.21 -7.74 0.18
C ARG A 152 15.22 -7.13 -0.82
N LEU A 153 14.12 -7.83 -1.11
CA LEU A 153 13.06 -7.33 -1.98
C LEU A 153 12.37 -6.11 -1.36
N MET A 154 11.98 -6.15 -0.08
CA MET A 154 11.38 -5.01 0.62
C MET A 154 12.28 -3.76 0.57
N PHE A 155 13.57 -3.89 0.91
CA PHE A 155 14.51 -2.77 0.86
C PHE A 155 14.72 -2.25 -0.56
N ARG A 156 14.76 -3.13 -1.55
CA ARG A 156 14.82 -2.74 -2.96
C ARG A 156 13.59 -1.90 -3.35
N ARG A 157 12.38 -2.28 -2.94
CA ARG A 157 11.14 -1.53 -3.21
C ARG A 157 11.15 -0.16 -2.54
N THR A 158 11.59 -0.08 -1.30
CA THR A 158 11.80 1.20 -0.60
C THR A 158 12.77 2.11 -1.36
N CYS A 159 13.92 1.57 -1.79
CA CYS A 159 14.90 2.32 -2.58
C CYS A 159 14.35 2.77 -3.95
N GLU A 160 13.53 1.95 -4.60
CA GLU A 160 12.87 2.31 -5.86
C GLU A 160 11.89 3.46 -5.65
N PHE A 161 11.07 3.41 -4.59
CA PHE A 161 10.16 4.50 -4.22
C PHE A 161 10.91 5.80 -3.96
N ASN A 162 11.95 5.77 -3.14
CA ASN A 162 12.76 6.96 -2.82
C ASN A 162 13.41 7.57 -4.06
N ARG A 163 13.92 6.73 -4.98
CA ARG A 163 14.46 7.19 -6.27
C ARG A 163 13.39 7.85 -7.15
N ASP A 164 12.18 7.28 -7.20
CA ASP A 164 11.08 7.86 -7.95
C ASP A 164 10.61 9.18 -7.31
N VAL A 165 10.55 9.29 -5.98
CA VAL A 165 10.26 10.56 -5.27
C VAL A 165 11.30 11.63 -5.62
N ALA A 166 12.59 11.31 -5.53
CA ALA A 166 13.67 12.23 -5.87
C ALA A 166 13.59 12.67 -7.35
N LYS A 167 13.36 11.73 -8.27
CA LYS A 167 13.25 12.00 -9.70
C LYS A 167 12.10 12.95 -10.05
N TYR A 168 10.98 12.85 -9.35
CA TYR A 168 9.78 13.64 -9.63
C TYR A 168 9.53 14.74 -8.61
N ALA A 169 10.50 15.06 -7.72
CA ALA A 169 10.37 15.99 -6.61
C ALA A 169 9.75 17.34 -7.03
N ALA A 170 10.26 17.98 -8.09
CA ALA A 170 9.75 19.25 -8.59
C ALA A 170 8.27 19.21 -9.03
N LYS A 171 7.80 18.07 -9.52
CA LYS A 171 6.40 17.87 -9.93
C LYS A 171 5.52 17.55 -8.72
N ILE A 172 6.05 16.80 -7.74
CA ILE A 172 5.36 16.49 -6.48
C ILE A 172 5.09 17.78 -5.71
N VAL A 173 6.08 18.66 -5.56
CA VAL A 173 5.91 19.96 -4.88
C VAL A 173 4.85 20.85 -5.55
N LYS A 174 4.73 20.80 -6.87
CA LYS A 174 3.70 21.55 -7.61
C LYS A 174 2.31 20.90 -7.54
N SER A 175 2.20 19.65 -7.08
CA SER A 175 0.90 18.96 -6.96
C SER A 175 0.11 19.49 -5.75
N GLU A 176 -1.22 19.58 -5.89
CA GLU A 176 -2.08 20.01 -4.78
C GLU A 176 -2.04 19.05 -3.59
N PRO A 177 -1.86 19.55 -2.36
CA PRO A 177 -1.92 18.75 -1.14
C PRO A 177 -3.37 18.38 -0.80
N LYS A 178 -3.83 17.22 -1.19
CA LYS A 178 -5.24 16.80 -1.02
C LYS A 178 -5.69 16.64 0.43
N LEU A 179 -4.81 16.25 1.35
CA LEU A 179 -5.15 16.08 2.76
C LEU A 179 -5.13 17.39 3.54
N LEU A 180 -4.36 18.38 3.08
CA LEU A 180 -4.06 19.63 3.80
C LEU A 180 -4.65 20.87 3.13
N ARG A 181 -5.78 20.76 2.46
CA ARG A 181 -6.35 21.87 1.65
C ARG A 181 -6.82 23.10 2.41
N ASP A 182 -6.93 23.05 3.75
CA ASP A 182 -7.55 24.10 4.54
C ASP A 182 -6.59 24.84 5.48
N ALA A 183 -7.03 25.99 5.97
CA ALA A 183 -6.33 26.85 6.94
C ALA A 183 -5.89 26.16 8.25
N VAL A 184 -6.34 24.93 8.50
CA VAL A 184 -5.95 24.09 9.63
C VAL A 184 -4.54 23.50 9.46
N ALA A 185 -4.03 23.44 8.23
CA ALA A 185 -2.71 22.84 7.93
C ALA A 185 -1.56 23.48 8.73
N HIS A 186 -1.60 24.79 8.98
CA HIS A 186 -0.56 25.51 9.72
C HIS A 186 -0.55 25.26 11.23
N ARG A 187 -1.52 24.49 11.75
CA ARG A 187 -1.66 24.18 13.18
C ARG A 187 -1.58 22.68 13.45
N LEU A 188 -1.32 21.88 12.41
CA LEU A 188 -1.20 20.43 12.56
C LEU A 188 0.20 20.07 13.06
N PRO A 189 0.25 19.04 13.89
CA PRO A 189 1.49 18.44 14.36
C PRO A 189 2.45 18.02 13.23
N ASP A 190 3.77 18.10 13.46
CA ASP A 190 4.81 17.76 12.48
C ASP A 190 4.67 16.32 11.96
N ARG A 191 4.27 15.41 12.81
CA ARG A 191 3.97 14.02 12.43
C ARG A 191 2.86 13.92 11.39
N LEU A 192 1.78 14.67 11.53
CA LEU A 192 0.69 14.73 10.55
C LEU A 192 1.16 15.38 9.23
N LEU A 193 2.03 16.39 9.32
CA LEU A 193 2.66 17.00 8.14
C LEU A 193 3.55 16.00 7.41
N GLY A 194 4.32 15.18 8.14
CA GLY A 194 5.12 14.10 7.59
C GLY A 194 4.28 13.07 6.82
N ILE A 195 3.19 12.58 7.44
CA ILE A 195 2.24 11.65 6.78
C ILE A 195 1.63 12.29 5.53
N ALA A 196 1.20 13.54 5.60
CA ALA A 196 0.61 14.24 4.47
C ALA A 196 1.60 14.47 3.32
N SER A 197 2.88 14.71 3.64
CA SER A 197 3.95 14.85 2.65
C SER A 197 4.24 13.52 1.95
N LEU A 198 4.35 12.43 2.70
CA LEU A 198 4.54 11.09 2.14
C LEU A 198 3.32 10.67 1.29
N PHE A 199 2.10 10.93 1.79
CA PHE A 199 0.87 10.72 1.03
C PHE A 199 0.88 11.47 -0.31
N ARG A 200 1.27 12.77 -0.32
CA ARG A 200 1.38 13.56 -1.55
C ARG A 200 2.31 12.89 -2.56
N SER A 201 3.45 12.43 -2.10
CA SER A 201 4.43 11.74 -2.94
C SER A 201 3.88 10.44 -3.51
N ALA A 202 3.29 9.61 -2.68
CA ALA A 202 2.68 8.33 -3.08
C ALA A 202 1.50 8.52 -4.05
N ASP A 203 0.55 9.43 -3.75
CA ASP A 203 -0.62 9.70 -4.59
C ASP A 203 -0.24 10.33 -5.93
N PHE A 204 0.78 11.21 -5.97
CA PHE A 204 1.30 11.76 -7.22
C PHE A 204 1.91 10.65 -8.09
N LEU A 205 2.81 9.84 -7.52
CA LEU A 205 3.48 8.76 -8.24
C LEU A 205 2.48 7.68 -8.70
N ALA A 206 1.53 7.31 -7.86
CA ALA A 206 0.47 6.38 -8.24
C ALA A 206 -0.29 6.88 -9.47
N ARG A 207 -0.75 8.13 -9.48
CA ARG A 207 -1.44 8.72 -10.64
C ARG A 207 -0.55 8.83 -11.88
N HIS A 208 0.72 9.19 -11.68
CA HIS A 208 1.68 9.28 -12.77
C HIS A 208 1.86 7.94 -13.48
N PHE A 209 2.06 6.85 -12.73
CA PHE A 209 2.19 5.51 -13.29
C PHE A 209 0.85 4.94 -13.78
N GLN A 210 -0.27 5.29 -13.15
CA GLN A 210 -1.62 4.94 -13.63
C GLN A 210 -1.88 5.44 -15.06
N VAL A 211 -1.54 6.70 -15.33
CA VAL A 211 -1.69 7.27 -16.69
C VAL A 211 -0.85 6.46 -17.70
N ARG A 212 0.37 6.09 -17.37
CA ARG A 212 1.24 5.28 -18.25
C ARG A 212 0.65 3.90 -18.50
N VAL A 213 0.19 3.21 -17.46
CA VAL A 213 -0.45 1.90 -17.56
C VAL A 213 -1.70 1.99 -18.45
N HIS A 214 -2.57 2.98 -18.20
CA HIS A 214 -3.78 3.15 -19.01
C HIS A 214 -3.47 3.53 -20.47
N THR A 215 -2.42 4.34 -20.71
CA THR A 215 -1.99 4.67 -22.07
C THR A 215 -1.44 3.43 -22.77
N MET A 216 -0.61 2.64 -22.08
CA MET A 216 -0.09 1.39 -22.59
C MET A 216 -1.23 0.42 -22.97
N LEU A 217 -2.20 0.22 -22.09
CA LEU A 217 -3.38 -0.59 -22.37
C LEU A 217 -4.13 -0.10 -23.63
N ARG A 218 -4.38 1.20 -23.74
CA ARG A 218 -5.05 1.76 -24.92
C ARG A 218 -4.27 1.47 -26.20
N VAL A 219 -2.96 1.74 -26.18
CA VAL A 219 -2.08 1.48 -27.35
C VAL A 219 -2.11 0.01 -27.72
N THR A 220 -1.97 -0.90 -26.75
CA THR A 220 -1.98 -2.36 -26.98
C THR A 220 -3.27 -2.81 -27.64
N TYR A 221 -4.43 -2.40 -27.12
CA TYR A 221 -5.72 -2.82 -27.71
C TYR A 221 -6.02 -2.11 -29.04
N THR A 222 -5.50 -0.89 -29.26
CA THR A 222 -5.60 -0.23 -30.56
C THR A 222 -4.73 -0.97 -31.60
N LEU A 223 -3.51 -1.37 -31.22
CA LEU A 223 -2.65 -2.19 -32.11
C LEU A 223 -3.32 -3.53 -32.44
N ALA A 224 -3.91 -4.20 -31.45
CA ALA A 224 -4.64 -5.46 -31.69
C ALA A 224 -5.79 -5.27 -32.69
N ALA A 225 -6.55 -4.17 -32.57
CA ALA A 225 -7.60 -3.85 -33.52
C ALA A 225 -7.06 -3.59 -34.93
N LEU A 226 -5.96 -2.80 -35.04
CA LEU A 226 -5.33 -2.51 -36.33
C LEU A 226 -4.70 -3.76 -36.98
N MET A 227 -4.11 -4.65 -36.17
CA MET A 227 -3.62 -5.95 -36.66
C MET A 227 -4.75 -6.82 -37.19
N GLY A 228 -5.86 -6.91 -36.45
CA GLY A 228 -7.03 -7.65 -36.90
C GLY A 228 -7.63 -7.08 -38.20
N LEU A 229 -7.69 -5.75 -38.32
CA LEU A 229 -8.11 -5.08 -39.57
C LEU A 229 -7.17 -5.40 -40.73
N ALA A 230 -5.86 -5.28 -40.53
CA ALA A 230 -4.87 -5.59 -41.56
C ALA A 230 -4.99 -7.05 -42.02
N PHE A 231 -5.26 -7.97 -41.09
CA PHE A 231 -5.48 -9.39 -41.43
C PHE A 231 -6.77 -9.61 -42.23
N ILE A 232 -7.89 -8.97 -41.87
CA ILE A 232 -9.17 -9.04 -42.61
C ILE A 232 -8.99 -8.53 -44.04
N PHE A 233 -8.34 -7.37 -44.22
CA PHE A 233 -8.07 -6.85 -45.57
C PHE A 233 -7.14 -7.75 -46.35
N TYR A 234 -6.15 -8.39 -45.74
CA TYR A 234 -5.28 -9.36 -46.39
C TYR A 234 -6.03 -10.59 -46.87
N ALA A 235 -7.00 -11.09 -46.03
CA ALA A 235 -7.70 -12.34 -46.31
C ALA A 235 -8.89 -12.17 -47.32
N ASP A 236 -9.66 -11.07 -47.16
CA ASP A 236 -10.98 -10.94 -47.78
C ASP A 236 -11.00 -9.94 -48.97
N VAL A 237 -9.92 -9.18 -49.21
CA VAL A 237 -9.92 -8.14 -50.26
C VAL A 237 -8.79 -8.38 -51.27
N ALA A 238 -9.19 -8.64 -52.52
CA ALA A 238 -8.22 -8.83 -53.59
C ALA A 238 -7.34 -7.58 -53.81
N GLY A 239 -6.03 -7.78 -54.03
CA GLY A 239 -5.05 -6.69 -54.21
C GLY A 239 -4.43 -6.15 -52.94
N PHE A 240 -4.88 -6.53 -51.71
CA PHE A 240 -4.33 -6.10 -50.45
C PHE A 240 -3.33 -7.07 -49.82
N GLY A 241 -2.67 -7.93 -50.58
CA GLY A 241 -1.67 -8.89 -50.12
C GLY A 241 -0.52 -8.25 -49.31
N TYR A 242 -0.20 -6.97 -49.52
CA TYR A 242 0.82 -6.23 -48.75
C TYR A 242 0.41 -5.97 -47.29
N MET A 243 -0.86 -6.12 -46.93
CA MET A 243 -1.35 -5.93 -45.56
C MET A 243 -0.73 -6.93 -44.57
N ILE A 244 -0.21 -8.07 -45.03
CA ILE A 244 0.54 -8.98 -44.17
C ILE A 244 1.80 -8.32 -43.60
N TYR A 245 2.48 -7.47 -44.38
CA TYR A 245 3.66 -6.73 -43.90
C TYR A 245 3.25 -5.64 -42.90
N VAL A 246 2.09 -5.00 -43.09
CA VAL A 246 1.53 -4.06 -42.11
C VAL A 246 1.22 -4.78 -40.81
N PHE A 247 0.59 -5.94 -40.86
CA PHE A 247 0.34 -6.78 -39.68
C PHE A 247 1.64 -7.11 -38.95
N LEU A 248 2.68 -7.59 -39.65
CA LEU A 248 3.98 -7.93 -39.07
C LEU A 248 4.67 -6.71 -38.44
N ALA A 249 4.60 -5.54 -39.06
CA ALA A 249 5.16 -4.29 -38.52
C ALA A 249 4.46 -3.87 -37.25
N LEU A 250 3.14 -3.92 -37.21
CA LEU A 250 2.34 -3.63 -36.01
C LEU A 250 2.63 -4.62 -34.88
N PHE A 251 2.78 -5.91 -35.20
CA PHE A 251 3.17 -6.94 -34.24
C PHE A 251 4.54 -6.66 -33.64
N ALA A 252 5.56 -6.42 -34.46
CA ALA A 252 6.90 -6.11 -34.00
C ALA A 252 6.92 -4.85 -33.12
N PHE A 253 6.18 -3.80 -33.49
CA PHE A 253 6.04 -2.59 -32.69
C PHE A 253 5.36 -2.89 -31.34
N GLY A 254 4.30 -3.68 -31.33
CA GLY A 254 3.62 -4.12 -30.11
C GLY A 254 4.55 -4.91 -29.18
N ALA A 255 5.35 -5.84 -29.73
CA ALA A 255 6.32 -6.62 -28.98
C ALA A 255 7.38 -5.74 -28.29
N VAL A 256 7.90 -4.73 -29.01
CA VAL A 256 8.84 -3.75 -28.42
C VAL A 256 8.21 -2.95 -27.29
N LEU A 257 6.98 -2.45 -27.48
CA LEU A 257 6.27 -1.72 -26.44
C LEU A 257 6.03 -2.59 -25.21
N TYR A 258 5.64 -3.83 -25.40
CA TYR A 258 5.46 -4.81 -24.34
C TYR A 258 6.77 -5.03 -23.55
N ALA A 259 7.88 -5.29 -24.23
CA ALA A 259 9.19 -5.46 -23.59
C ALA A 259 9.60 -4.23 -22.75
N ILE A 260 9.30 -3.02 -23.25
CA ILE A 260 9.54 -1.77 -22.50
C ILE A 260 8.64 -1.73 -21.24
N ALA A 261 7.36 -2.08 -21.35
CA ALA A 261 6.43 -2.03 -20.22
C ALA A 261 6.84 -3.00 -19.12
N VAL A 262 7.20 -4.24 -19.47
CA VAL A 262 7.71 -5.26 -18.53
C VAL A 262 8.97 -4.77 -17.83
N LYS A 263 9.97 -4.30 -18.59
CA LYS A 263 11.23 -3.80 -18.02
C LYS A 263 11.07 -2.61 -17.08
N ARG A 264 10.01 -1.83 -17.23
CA ARG A 264 9.78 -0.58 -16.46
C ARG A 264 8.89 -0.77 -15.25
N ASP A 265 8.27 -1.93 -15.04
CA ASP A 265 7.41 -2.28 -13.89
C ASP A 265 6.31 -1.23 -13.60
N TRP A 266 5.75 -0.59 -14.62
CA TRP A 266 4.82 0.52 -14.41
C TRP A 266 3.55 0.10 -13.67
N GLN A 267 3.03 -1.11 -13.96
CA GLN A 267 1.83 -1.61 -13.31
C GLN A 267 2.07 -1.84 -11.82
N ARG A 268 3.14 -2.55 -11.45
CA ARG A 268 3.51 -2.79 -10.06
C ARG A 268 3.68 -1.46 -9.30
N LYS A 269 4.45 -0.52 -9.85
CA LYS A 269 4.65 0.81 -9.23
C LYS A 269 3.34 1.56 -9.02
N TYR A 270 2.43 1.52 -10.01
CA TYR A 270 1.10 2.10 -9.86
C TYR A 270 0.34 1.49 -8.68
N LEU A 271 0.28 0.14 -8.62
CA LEU A 271 -0.46 -0.58 -7.60
C LEU A 271 0.13 -0.34 -6.20
N ASP A 272 1.44 -0.53 -6.04
CA ASP A 272 2.13 -0.38 -4.76
C ASP A 272 1.98 1.05 -4.21
N TYR A 273 2.24 2.06 -5.04
CA TYR A 273 2.15 3.47 -4.62
C TYR A 273 0.71 3.90 -4.34
N ARG A 274 -0.26 3.31 -5.02
CA ARG A 274 -1.68 3.54 -4.73
C ARG A 274 -2.07 2.99 -3.36
N VAL A 275 -1.67 1.77 -3.05
CA VAL A 275 -1.95 1.13 -1.76
C VAL A 275 -1.25 1.89 -0.62
N LEU A 276 0.01 2.30 -0.80
CA LEU A 276 0.70 3.18 0.16
C LEU A 276 -0.08 4.48 0.39
N ALA A 277 -0.56 5.13 -0.66
CA ALA A 277 -1.34 6.36 -0.52
C ALA A 277 -2.65 6.13 0.24
N GLU A 278 -3.37 5.05 -0.02
CA GLU A 278 -4.62 4.76 0.70
C GLU A 278 -4.35 4.39 2.17
N GLY A 279 -3.31 3.60 2.46
CA GLY A 279 -2.88 3.31 3.82
C GLY A 279 -2.55 4.59 4.61
N LEU A 280 -1.75 5.48 4.02
CA LEU A 280 -1.40 6.77 4.64
C LEU A 280 -2.61 7.68 4.83
N ARG A 281 -3.61 7.62 3.94
CA ARG A 281 -4.87 8.36 4.10
C ARG A 281 -5.63 7.91 5.34
N VAL A 282 -5.77 6.60 5.53
CA VAL A 282 -6.44 6.04 6.73
C VAL A 282 -5.66 6.41 7.98
N GLN A 283 -4.33 6.24 7.96
CA GLN A 283 -3.45 6.60 9.07
C GLN A 283 -3.56 8.08 9.45
N PHE A 284 -3.59 8.98 8.46
CA PHE A 284 -3.77 10.41 8.68
C PHE A 284 -5.10 10.71 9.39
N PHE A 285 -6.21 10.18 8.88
CA PHE A 285 -7.52 10.46 9.47
C PHE A 285 -7.71 9.80 10.83
N TRP A 286 -7.14 8.63 11.08
CA TRP A 286 -7.15 8.03 12.41
C TRP A 286 -6.39 8.86 13.43
N LEU A 287 -5.23 9.38 13.06
CA LEU A 287 -4.48 10.27 13.95
C LEU A 287 -5.26 11.55 14.21
N VAL A 288 -5.81 12.20 13.18
CA VAL A 288 -6.62 13.43 13.36
C VAL A 288 -7.85 13.18 14.21
N ALA A 289 -8.49 12.01 14.12
CA ALA A 289 -9.62 11.64 14.96
C ALA A 289 -9.25 11.29 16.41
N GLY A 290 -7.96 11.05 16.69
CA GLY A 290 -7.49 10.53 17.96
C GLY A 290 -7.83 9.04 18.18
N VAL A 291 -8.00 8.27 17.09
CA VAL A 291 -8.26 6.82 17.11
C VAL A 291 -7.08 6.04 17.67
N SER A 292 -5.85 6.47 17.38
CA SER A 292 -4.65 5.90 17.98
C SER A 292 -4.50 6.42 19.40
N SER A 293 -4.90 5.61 20.39
CA SER A 293 -4.82 6.00 21.79
C SER A 293 -3.37 6.19 22.24
N ARG A 294 -3.19 7.04 23.27
CA ARG A 294 -1.90 7.39 23.90
C ARG A 294 -1.05 6.20 24.36
N MET A 295 -1.62 4.99 24.45
CA MET A 295 -0.95 3.78 24.93
C MET A 295 -0.92 2.62 23.94
N SER A 296 -1.58 2.73 22.79
CA SER A 296 -1.55 1.66 21.79
C SER A 296 -0.28 1.78 20.95
N ILE A 297 0.72 0.99 21.31
CA ILE A 297 1.90 0.73 20.47
C ILE A 297 1.49 -0.01 19.19
N GLN A 298 0.26 -0.53 19.15
CA GLN A 298 -0.31 -1.14 17.97
C GLN A 298 -0.76 -0.08 16.99
N PHE A 299 -0.12 -0.07 15.87
CA PHE A 299 -0.64 0.59 14.69
C PHE A 299 -1.80 -0.25 14.16
N ALA A 300 -2.93 0.39 13.91
CA ALA A 300 -4.10 -0.29 13.36
C ALA A 300 -3.82 -0.93 11.98
N HIS A 301 -2.75 -0.53 11.33
CA HIS A 301 -2.26 -1.08 10.06
C HIS A 301 -1.19 -2.18 10.21
N ASP A 302 -0.87 -2.65 11.41
CA ASP A 302 0.12 -3.73 11.58
C ASP A 302 -0.29 -5.01 10.83
N ASN A 303 -1.58 -5.26 10.69
CA ASN A 303 -2.12 -6.36 9.90
C ASN A 303 -2.34 -6.02 8.41
N PHE A 304 -2.10 -4.77 7.99
CA PHE A 304 -2.30 -4.36 6.62
C PHE A 304 -1.34 -5.09 5.68
N LEU A 305 -1.87 -5.74 4.65
CA LEU A 305 -1.10 -6.52 3.67
C LEU A 305 -0.35 -7.74 4.23
N GLN A 306 -0.62 -8.23 5.44
CA GLN A 306 0.04 -9.42 5.99
C GLN A 306 -0.25 -10.70 5.22
N LYS A 307 -1.42 -10.80 4.59
CA LYS A 307 -1.83 -11.94 3.77
C LYS A 307 -1.33 -11.87 2.33
N GLN A 308 -0.55 -10.85 2.00
CA GLN A 308 -0.05 -10.57 0.65
C GLN A 308 1.42 -10.95 0.52
N ASP A 309 1.97 -10.78 -0.68
CA ASP A 309 3.40 -11.01 -0.94
C ASP A 309 4.29 -10.25 0.05
N VAL A 310 5.32 -10.94 0.55
CA VAL A 310 6.32 -10.42 1.50
C VAL A 310 6.91 -9.09 1.03
N GLU A 311 7.13 -8.94 -0.26
CA GLU A 311 7.68 -7.71 -0.82
C GLU A 311 6.83 -6.47 -0.53
N LEU A 312 5.50 -6.62 -0.26
CA LEU A 312 4.61 -5.52 0.10
C LEU A 312 4.80 -5.02 1.54
N GLY A 313 5.57 -5.74 2.36
CA GLY A 313 5.97 -5.30 3.70
C GLY A 313 6.65 -3.92 3.70
N TRP A 314 7.29 -3.51 2.59
CA TRP A 314 7.86 -2.17 2.47
C TRP A 314 6.83 -1.04 2.66
N ILE A 315 5.56 -1.26 2.30
CA ILE A 315 4.47 -0.29 2.47
C ILE A 315 4.18 -0.07 3.94
N ARG A 316 4.04 -1.16 4.73
CA ARG A 316 3.89 -1.08 6.19
C ARG A 316 5.08 -0.35 6.83
N ASN A 317 6.28 -0.70 6.38
CA ASN A 317 7.50 -0.08 6.85
C ASN A 317 7.54 1.43 6.58
N ALA A 318 7.12 1.88 5.39
CA ALA A 318 7.02 3.30 5.08
C ALA A 318 5.98 4.01 5.95
N MET A 319 4.83 3.36 6.23
CA MET A 319 3.78 3.88 7.11
C MET A 319 4.27 3.96 8.56
N ARG A 320 5.03 2.97 9.04
CA ARG A 320 5.64 2.98 10.38
C ARG A 320 6.68 4.10 10.52
N ALA A 321 7.58 4.23 9.55
CA ALA A 321 8.65 5.22 9.58
C ALA A 321 8.13 6.66 9.71
N VAL A 322 7.06 7.00 9.00
CA VAL A 322 6.48 8.35 9.05
C VAL A 322 5.67 8.61 10.33
N SER A 323 5.39 7.56 11.12
CA SER A 323 4.73 7.69 12.41
C SER A 323 5.67 7.87 13.60
N VAL A 324 6.98 7.89 13.37
CA VAL A 324 7.99 8.23 14.38
C VAL A 324 7.86 9.71 14.76
N GLY A 325 7.88 10.00 16.03
CA GLY A 325 7.86 11.37 16.56
C GLY A 325 7.30 11.46 17.97
N PRO A 326 7.41 12.62 18.60
CA PRO A 326 6.85 12.87 19.92
C PRO A 326 5.33 12.66 19.90
N GLN A 327 4.83 12.25 21.05
CA GLN A 327 3.39 12.24 21.26
C GLN A 327 2.94 13.69 21.48
N GLU A 328 2.22 14.21 20.52
CA GLU A 328 1.86 15.61 20.53
C GLU A 328 0.73 15.89 21.53
N GLU A 329 0.82 17.03 22.17
CA GLU A 329 -0.24 17.50 23.05
C GLU A 329 -1.48 17.86 22.24
N PRO A 330 -2.69 17.59 22.76
CA PRO A 330 -3.91 18.00 22.11
C PRO A 330 -3.94 19.52 21.90
N VAL A 331 -4.20 19.95 20.66
CA VAL A 331 -4.42 21.36 20.36
C VAL A 331 -5.92 21.61 20.35
N PRO A 332 -6.47 22.37 21.32
CA PRO A 332 -7.89 22.61 21.44
C PRO A 332 -8.53 23.10 20.12
N GLY A 333 -9.61 22.43 19.69
CA GLY A 333 -10.34 22.74 18.46
C GLY A 333 -9.65 22.32 17.14
N VAL A 334 -8.42 21.81 17.20
CA VAL A 334 -7.63 21.40 16.02
C VAL A 334 -7.31 19.92 16.05
N PHE A 335 -6.91 19.39 17.20
CA PHE A 335 -6.45 18.01 17.33
C PHE A 335 -6.63 17.52 18.79
N PRO A 336 -7.22 16.33 19.03
CA PRO A 336 -7.95 15.51 18.06
C PRO A 336 -9.28 16.13 17.59
N ASN A 337 -9.71 15.86 16.35
CA ASN A 337 -10.94 16.41 15.80
C ASN A 337 -11.74 15.38 14.96
N PRO A 338 -12.56 14.54 15.60
CA PRO A 338 -13.40 13.56 14.90
C PRO A 338 -14.38 14.19 13.91
N THR A 339 -14.92 15.37 14.23
CA THR A 339 -15.87 16.08 13.36
C THR A 339 -15.24 16.46 12.03
N TYR A 340 -14.01 16.98 12.06
CA TYR A 340 -13.24 17.28 10.83
C TYR A 340 -13.07 16.02 9.96
N VAL A 341 -12.78 14.87 10.58
CA VAL A 341 -12.62 13.59 9.88
C VAL A 341 -13.92 13.15 9.23
N ILE A 342 -15.05 13.27 9.94
CA ILE A 342 -16.37 12.93 9.41
C ILE A 342 -16.67 13.76 8.16
N GLU A 343 -16.47 15.07 8.22
CA GLU A 343 -16.75 15.98 7.11
C GLU A 343 -15.81 15.78 5.91
N ARG A 344 -14.52 15.52 6.17
CA ARG A 344 -13.50 15.49 5.13
C ARG A 344 -13.26 14.12 4.53
N TRP A 345 -13.23 13.08 5.34
CA TRP A 345 -12.99 11.73 4.87
C TRP A 345 -14.28 11.06 4.42
N ILE A 346 -15.30 11.06 5.26
CA ILE A 346 -16.58 10.41 4.95
C ILE A 346 -17.37 11.28 3.98
N GLY A 347 -17.57 12.55 4.34
CA GLY A 347 -18.35 13.50 3.57
C GLY A 347 -19.86 13.40 3.84
N ASP A 348 -20.60 14.30 3.17
CA ASP A 348 -22.05 14.33 3.21
C ASP A 348 -22.62 13.96 1.84
N PRO A 349 -23.53 12.96 1.74
CA PRO A 349 -24.16 12.59 0.49
C PRO A 349 -25.03 13.74 -0.10
N ASP A 350 -25.59 14.60 0.75
CA ASP A 350 -26.55 15.65 0.36
C ASP A 350 -25.87 17.02 0.12
N ALA A 351 -24.63 17.19 0.54
CA ALA A 351 -23.92 18.48 0.36
C ALA A 351 -23.61 18.75 -1.13
N SER A 352 -23.79 20.00 -1.56
CA SER A 352 -23.51 20.44 -2.95
C SER A 352 -22.04 20.38 -3.37
N GLY A 353 -21.12 20.09 -2.43
CA GLY A 353 -19.67 20.02 -2.64
C GLY A 353 -19.16 18.68 -3.13
N ASN A 354 -17.94 18.66 -3.71
CA ASN A 354 -17.27 17.47 -4.24
C ASN A 354 -16.39 16.78 -3.18
N ARG A 355 -16.81 16.74 -1.92
CA ARG A 355 -15.99 16.35 -0.77
C ARG A 355 -16.42 14.99 -0.22
N GLY A 356 -15.45 14.20 0.27
CA GLY A 356 -15.64 12.93 0.96
C GLY A 356 -15.71 11.68 0.07
N GLN A 357 -15.53 10.53 0.71
CA GLN A 357 -15.43 9.23 0.05
C GLN A 357 -16.79 8.73 -0.46
N ILE A 358 -17.91 9.05 0.22
CA ILE A 358 -19.25 8.63 -0.20
C ILE A 358 -19.50 9.09 -1.65
N ARG A 359 -19.31 10.38 -1.93
CA ARG A 359 -19.50 10.92 -3.29
C ARG A 359 -18.47 10.42 -4.30
N TYR A 360 -17.23 10.23 -3.86
CA TYR A 360 -16.20 9.68 -4.72
C TYR A 360 -16.61 8.30 -5.22
N PHE A 361 -16.99 7.38 -4.33
CA PHE A 361 -17.40 6.03 -4.72
C PHE A 361 -18.68 6.01 -5.57
N GLN A 362 -19.66 6.86 -5.24
CA GLN A 362 -20.88 6.98 -6.03
C GLN A 362 -20.57 7.40 -7.48
N ARG A 363 -19.77 8.45 -7.67
CA ARG A 363 -19.41 8.92 -9.02
C ARG A 363 -18.61 7.89 -9.82
N GLN A 364 -17.64 7.24 -9.15
CA GLN A 364 -16.84 6.20 -9.80
C GLN A 364 -17.73 5.02 -10.22
N MET A 365 -18.65 4.61 -9.36
CA MET A 365 -19.61 3.57 -9.68
C MET A 365 -20.49 3.95 -10.87
N ASP A 366 -21.10 5.15 -10.89
CA ASP A 366 -21.98 5.62 -11.95
C ASP A 366 -21.24 5.76 -13.28
N GLN A 367 -20.01 6.28 -13.25
CA GLN A 367 -19.18 6.40 -14.44
C GLN A 367 -18.82 5.03 -15.02
N LYS A 368 -18.39 4.09 -14.18
CA LYS A 368 -18.03 2.74 -14.58
C LYS A 368 -19.26 1.97 -15.07
N TRP A 369 -20.41 2.12 -14.41
CA TRP A 369 -21.66 1.51 -14.80
C TRP A 369 -22.09 1.97 -16.19
N ARG A 370 -22.13 3.27 -16.46
CA ARG A 370 -22.45 3.82 -17.79
C ARG A 370 -21.50 3.29 -18.86
N TYR A 371 -20.21 3.27 -18.59
CA TYR A 371 -19.22 2.75 -19.53
C TYR A 371 -19.44 1.25 -19.82
N HIS A 372 -19.72 0.46 -18.79
CA HIS A 372 -20.01 -0.96 -18.91
C HIS A 372 -21.30 -1.21 -19.73
N GLN A 373 -22.35 -0.46 -19.46
CA GLN A 373 -23.61 -0.53 -20.23
C GLN A 373 -23.38 -0.23 -21.71
N MET A 374 -22.67 0.84 -22.04
CA MET A 374 -22.31 1.18 -23.43
C MET A 374 -21.49 0.08 -24.11
N THR A 375 -20.52 -0.51 -23.40
CA THR A 375 -19.70 -1.59 -23.94
C THR A 375 -20.55 -2.82 -24.25
N THR A 376 -21.40 -3.23 -23.33
CA THR A 376 -22.29 -4.39 -23.51
C THR A 376 -23.33 -4.16 -24.60
N ALA A 377 -23.90 -2.94 -24.70
CA ALA A 377 -24.83 -2.59 -25.75
C ALA A 377 -24.18 -2.64 -27.15
N LEU A 378 -22.95 -2.07 -27.26
CA LEU A 378 -22.20 -2.09 -28.52
C LEU A 378 -21.83 -3.53 -28.93
N ALA A 379 -21.38 -4.36 -28.01
CA ALA A 379 -21.04 -5.76 -28.28
C ALA A 379 -22.26 -6.54 -28.80
N ARG A 380 -23.42 -6.35 -28.17
CA ARG A 380 -24.70 -6.97 -28.65
C ARG A 380 -25.10 -6.45 -30.02
N LEU A 381 -24.98 -5.15 -30.25
CA LEU A 381 -25.29 -4.56 -31.55
C LEU A 381 -24.38 -5.13 -32.64
N CYS A 382 -23.09 -5.17 -32.44
CA CYS A 382 -22.13 -5.76 -33.38
C CYS A 382 -22.43 -7.23 -33.66
N LEU A 383 -22.80 -8.01 -32.64
CA LEU A 383 -23.18 -9.41 -32.79
C LEU A 383 -24.41 -9.57 -33.69
N TRP A 384 -25.50 -8.83 -33.40
CA TRP A 384 -26.72 -8.92 -34.18
C TRP A 384 -26.56 -8.44 -35.62
N ILE A 385 -25.82 -7.37 -35.86
CA ILE A 385 -25.48 -6.91 -37.21
C ILE A 385 -24.66 -7.97 -37.93
N GLY A 386 -23.64 -8.55 -37.25
CA GLY A 386 -22.83 -9.64 -37.82
C GLY A 386 -23.69 -10.84 -38.27
N ILE A 387 -24.64 -11.30 -37.43
CA ILE A 387 -25.56 -12.37 -37.75
C ILE A 387 -26.44 -11.98 -38.96
N ALA A 388 -26.99 -10.76 -38.99
CA ALA A 388 -27.80 -10.28 -40.08
C ALA A 388 -27.01 -10.25 -41.41
N VAL A 389 -25.76 -9.77 -41.41
CA VAL A 389 -24.88 -9.77 -42.59
C VAL A 389 -24.60 -11.19 -43.06
N THR A 390 -24.30 -12.13 -42.14
CA THR A 390 -24.10 -13.55 -42.49
C THR A 390 -25.35 -14.17 -43.13
N LEU A 391 -26.54 -13.86 -42.60
CA LEU A 391 -27.79 -14.35 -43.20
C LEU A 391 -28.04 -13.77 -44.61
N VAL A 392 -27.73 -12.48 -44.82
CA VAL A 392 -27.85 -11.84 -46.14
C VAL A 392 -26.91 -12.52 -47.14
N LEU A 393 -25.66 -12.76 -46.75
CA LEU A 393 -24.69 -13.48 -47.60
C LEU A 393 -25.18 -14.90 -47.92
N ALA A 394 -25.65 -15.66 -46.92
CA ALA A 394 -26.11 -17.04 -47.12
C ALA A 394 -27.34 -17.17 -48.03
N VAL A 395 -28.28 -16.19 -47.99
CA VAL A 395 -29.53 -16.24 -48.77
C VAL A 395 -29.35 -15.66 -50.18
N LEU A 396 -28.48 -14.67 -50.36
CA LEU A 396 -28.32 -13.91 -51.60
C LEU A 396 -27.01 -14.22 -52.35
N ASP A 397 -26.31 -15.26 -51.98
CA ASP A 397 -24.97 -15.67 -52.47
C ASP A 397 -24.80 -15.50 -53.99
N ASN A 398 -25.77 -16.02 -54.79
CA ASN A 398 -25.74 -15.95 -56.26
C ASN A 398 -26.32 -14.65 -56.87
N ARG A 399 -26.73 -13.67 -56.07
CA ARG A 399 -27.41 -12.43 -56.53
C ARG A 399 -26.66 -11.14 -56.17
N ILE A 400 -25.58 -11.24 -55.41
CA ILE A 400 -24.80 -10.10 -54.95
C ILE A 400 -23.66 -9.83 -55.91
N ALA A 401 -23.40 -8.58 -56.27
CA ALA A 401 -22.24 -8.19 -57.03
C ALA A 401 -20.95 -8.41 -56.21
N GLU A 402 -19.87 -8.90 -56.84
CA GLU A 402 -18.58 -9.19 -56.16
C GLU A 402 -18.05 -8.04 -55.27
N SER A 403 -18.27 -6.78 -55.68
CA SER A 403 -17.87 -5.61 -54.89
C SER A 403 -18.66 -5.48 -53.59
N THR A 404 -19.96 -5.86 -53.61
CA THR A 404 -20.82 -5.80 -52.43
C THR A 404 -20.55 -6.99 -51.50
N GLU A 405 -20.27 -8.14 -52.06
CA GLU A 405 -19.87 -9.35 -51.32
C GLU A 405 -18.59 -9.10 -50.50
N SER A 406 -17.56 -8.55 -51.12
CA SER A 406 -16.31 -8.18 -50.43
C SER A 406 -16.54 -7.20 -49.26
N VAL A 407 -17.41 -6.20 -49.44
CA VAL A 407 -17.77 -5.26 -48.36
C VAL A 407 -18.48 -5.95 -47.21
N LEU A 408 -19.39 -6.86 -47.50
CA LEU A 408 -20.15 -7.62 -46.50
C LEU A 408 -19.24 -8.59 -45.74
N LEU A 409 -18.26 -9.24 -46.41
CA LEU A 409 -17.26 -10.11 -45.80
C LEU A 409 -16.36 -9.30 -44.83
N VAL A 410 -15.89 -8.15 -45.27
CA VAL A 410 -15.11 -7.24 -44.39
C VAL A 410 -15.95 -6.80 -43.17
N LEU A 411 -17.20 -6.44 -43.33
CA LEU A 411 -18.11 -6.10 -42.22
C LEU A 411 -18.29 -7.27 -41.25
N MET A 412 -18.45 -8.48 -41.77
CA MET A 412 -18.57 -9.70 -40.98
C MET A 412 -17.33 -9.96 -40.13
N GLY A 413 -16.13 -9.60 -40.59
CA GLY A 413 -14.89 -9.71 -39.84
C GLY A 413 -14.68 -8.56 -38.83
N VAL A 414 -14.96 -7.32 -39.26
CA VAL A 414 -14.68 -6.11 -38.45
C VAL A 414 -15.59 -5.98 -37.22
N LEU A 415 -16.87 -6.34 -37.33
CA LEU A 415 -17.84 -6.19 -36.24
C LEU A 415 -17.51 -7.09 -35.03
N PRO A 416 -17.25 -8.40 -35.18
CA PRO A 416 -16.82 -9.25 -34.09
C PRO A 416 -15.45 -8.82 -33.52
N LEU A 417 -14.53 -8.41 -34.37
CA LEU A 417 -13.21 -7.90 -33.94
C LEU A 417 -13.36 -6.69 -33.02
N ALA A 418 -14.19 -5.71 -33.40
CA ALA A 418 -14.45 -4.52 -32.59
C ALA A 418 -15.09 -4.89 -31.24
N ALA A 419 -16.04 -5.81 -31.24
CA ALA A 419 -16.68 -6.32 -30.04
C ALA A 419 -15.70 -7.05 -29.14
N ALA A 420 -14.88 -7.95 -29.69
CA ALA A 420 -13.89 -8.73 -28.96
C ALA A 420 -12.80 -7.86 -28.32
N VAL A 421 -12.22 -6.93 -29.08
CA VAL A 421 -11.20 -6.00 -28.57
C VAL A 421 -11.74 -5.14 -27.43
N ARG A 422 -12.95 -4.65 -27.57
CA ARG A 422 -13.59 -3.81 -26.54
C ARG A 422 -13.92 -4.60 -25.28
N GLU A 423 -14.44 -5.82 -25.42
CA GLU A 423 -14.73 -6.70 -24.28
C GLU A 423 -13.42 -7.10 -23.56
N ALA A 424 -12.38 -7.46 -24.29
CA ALA A 424 -11.07 -7.79 -23.74
C ALA A 424 -10.46 -6.59 -22.97
N TYR A 425 -10.59 -5.38 -23.51
CA TYR A 425 -10.16 -4.16 -22.82
C TYR A 425 -10.94 -3.91 -21.51
N ALA A 426 -12.27 -4.08 -21.54
CA ALA A 426 -13.12 -3.91 -20.35
C ALA A 426 -12.81 -4.98 -19.29
N HIS A 427 -12.60 -6.23 -19.70
CA HIS A 427 -12.20 -7.33 -18.81
C HIS A 427 -10.85 -7.06 -18.14
N LYS A 428 -9.86 -6.58 -18.90
CA LYS A 428 -8.54 -6.24 -18.35
C LYS A 428 -8.60 -5.13 -17.31
N LYS A 429 -9.53 -4.18 -17.45
CA LYS A 429 -9.77 -3.11 -16.48
C LYS A 429 -10.58 -3.55 -15.26
N ALA A 430 -11.03 -4.79 -15.20
CA ALA A 430 -11.86 -5.33 -14.13
C ALA A 430 -13.09 -4.44 -13.81
N ASP A 431 -13.73 -3.87 -14.85
CA ASP A 431 -14.79 -2.88 -14.66
C ASP A 431 -15.98 -3.44 -13.86
N ARG A 432 -16.34 -4.72 -14.03
CA ARG A 432 -17.43 -5.37 -13.28
C ARG A 432 -17.12 -5.52 -11.81
N GLU A 433 -15.92 -5.96 -11.50
CA GLU A 433 -15.43 -6.15 -10.13
C GLU A 433 -15.32 -4.80 -9.41
N LEU A 434 -14.76 -3.79 -10.08
CA LEU A 434 -14.65 -2.43 -9.52
C LEU A 434 -16.02 -1.80 -9.23
N ILE A 435 -17.06 -2.06 -10.06
CA ILE A 435 -18.42 -1.57 -9.77
C ILE A 435 -18.95 -2.19 -8.46
N LYS A 436 -18.77 -3.51 -8.27
CA LYS A 436 -19.19 -4.19 -7.04
C LYS A 436 -18.46 -3.64 -5.82
N GLN A 437 -17.16 -3.46 -5.94
CA GLN A 437 -16.28 -2.94 -4.91
C GLN A 437 -16.64 -1.49 -4.52
N TYR A 438 -16.82 -0.60 -5.49
CA TYR A 438 -17.24 0.78 -5.23
C TYR A 438 -18.63 0.84 -4.57
N ARG A 439 -19.57 -0.04 -4.95
CA ARG A 439 -20.87 -0.15 -4.30
C ARG A 439 -20.77 -0.63 -2.85
N PHE A 440 -19.90 -1.58 -2.58
CA PHE A 440 -19.64 -2.04 -1.23
C PHE A 440 -19.04 -0.92 -0.37
N MET A 441 -18.01 -0.24 -0.86
CA MET A 441 -17.37 0.87 -0.15
C MET A 441 -18.34 2.03 0.08
N GLN A 442 -19.15 2.40 -0.91
CA GLN A 442 -20.17 3.43 -0.72
C GLN A 442 -21.09 3.08 0.45
N ARG A 443 -21.62 1.85 0.49
CA ARG A 443 -22.49 1.39 1.58
C ARG A 443 -21.79 1.42 2.93
N LEU A 444 -20.53 0.97 2.98
CA LEU A 444 -19.72 0.98 4.19
C LEU A 444 -19.59 2.41 4.77
N PHE A 445 -19.23 3.38 3.91
CA PHE A 445 -19.11 4.77 4.33
C PHE A 445 -20.46 5.40 4.71
N CYS A 446 -21.57 5.06 4.04
CA CYS A 446 -22.91 5.49 4.40
C CYS A 446 -23.35 4.93 5.77
N ASN A 447 -23.09 3.65 6.03
CA ASN A 447 -23.40 3.02 7.31
C ASN A 447 -22.57 3.64 8.44
N ALA A 448 -21.27 3.85 8.22
CA ALA A 448 -20.43 4.54 9.19
C ALA A 448 -20.94 5.96 9.47
N ARG A 449 -21.37 6.71 8.47
CA ARG A 449 -21.98 8.04 8.64
C ARG A 449 -23.23 7.98 9.49
N ALA A 450 -24.10 7.01 9.26
CA ALA A 450 -25.33 6.82 10.05
C ALA A 450 -25.01 6.49 11.51
N GLN A 451 -24.05 5.61 11.78
CA GLN A 451 -23.61 5.29 13.14
C GLN A 451 -22.98 6.51 13.85
N LEU A 452 -22.19 7.29 13.15
CA LEU A 452 -21.58 8.51 13.68
C LEU A 452 -22.62 9.61 14.03
N ALA A 453 -23.77 9.61 13.35
CA ALA A 453 -24.86 10.55 13.65
C ALA A 453 -25.59 10.22 14.96
N VAL A 454 -25.58 8.96 15.40
CA VAL A 454 -26.23 8.49 16.63
C VAL A 454 -25.24 8.26 17.78
N ALA A 455 -23.93 8.36 17.51
CA ALA A 455 -22.90 8.21 18.52
C ALA A 455 -23.03 9.26 19.64
N ARG A 456 -22.98 8.80 20.89
CA ARG A 456 -23.24 9.59 22.08
C ARG A 456 -22.08 10.46 22.52
N ASP A 457 -20.87 9.94 22.28
CA ASP A 457 -19.63 10.59 22.71
C ASP A 457 -18.50 10.42 21.64
N ASP A 458 -17.37 11.03 21.93
CA ASP A 458 -16.21 10.97 21.02
C ASP A 458 -15.52 9.61 21.05
N ASP A 459 -15.68 8.80 22.07
CA ASP A 459 -15.09 7.45 22.11
C ASP A 459 -15.85 6.50 21.19
N GLU A 460 -17.19 6.52 21.21
CA GLU A 460 -18.03 5.81 20.24
C GLU A 460 -17.70 6.26 18.79
N ARG A 461 -17.51 7.56 18.57
CA ARG A 461 -17.10 8.07 17.25
C ARG A 461 -15.75 7.53 16.80
N ARG A 462 -14.77 7.47 17.71
CA ARG A 462 -13.45 6.89 17.42
C ARG A 462 -13.52 5.41 17.11
N ASP A 463 -14.37 4.65 17.81
CA ASP A 463 -14.55 3.23 17.54
C ASP A 463 -15.17 2.97 16.16
N VAL A 464 -16.18 3.76 15.76
CA VAL A 464 -16.74 3.69 14.40
C VAL A 464 -15.70 4.06 13.34
N LEU A 465 -14.92 5.12 13.58
CA LEU A 465 -13.85 5.53 12.65
C LEU A 465 -12.71 4.51 12.56
N ARG A 466 -12.42 3.81 13.68
CA ARG A 466 -11.47 2.69 13.69
C ARG A 466 -11.96 1.55 12.80
N ALA A 467 -13.19 1.07 13.05
CA ALA A 467 -13.78 -0.02 12.28
C ALA A 467 -13.89 0.32 10.77
N LEU A 468 -14.25 1.57 10.44
CA LEU A 468 -14.29 2.05 9.06
C LEU A 468 -12.92 1.99 8.40
N GLY A 469 -11.87 2.42 9.11
CA GLY A 469 -10.51 2.41 8.57
C GLY A 469 -9.96 1.01 8.40
N GLU A 470 -10.21 0.10 9.34
CA GLU A 470 -9.85 -1.32 9.22
C GLU A 470 -10.50 -1.94 7.98
N ALA A 471 -11.80 -1.76 7.80
CA ALA A 471 -12.52 -2.26 6.63
C ALA A 471 -12.03 -1.63 5.31
N ALA A 472 -11.63 -0.36 5.32
CA ALA A 472 -11.06 0.30 4.15
C ALA A 472 -9.65 -0.25 3.81
N LEU A 473 -8.83 -0.58 4.80
CA LEU A 473 -7.52 -1.20 4.61
C LEU A 473 -7.64 -2.63 4.09
N ASP A 474 -8.58 -3.42 4.63
CA ASP A 474 -8.84 -4.78 4.17
C ASP A 474 -9.29 -4.78 2.70
N GLU A 475 -10.18 -3.87 2.32
CA GLU A 475 -10.63 -3.71 0.93
C GLU A 475 -9.48 -3.34 -0.01
N HIS A 476 -8.58 -2.46 0.41
CA HIS A 476 -7.41 -2.12 -0.40
C HIS A 476 -6.41 -3.27 -0.53
N ALA A 477 -6.30 -4.12 0.49
CA ALA A 477 -5.51 -5.34 0.42
C ALA A 477 -6.10 -6.35 -0.60
N GLU A 478 -7.42 -6.51 -0.64
CA GLU A 478 -8.09 -7.32 -1.66
C GLU A 478 -7.97 -6.72 -3.07
N TRP A 479 -8.08 -5.39 -3.16
CA TRP A 479 -7.94 -4.67 -4.43
C TRP A 479 -6.56 -4.88 -5.08
N ILE A 480 -5.48 -4.81 -4.31
CA ILE A 480 -4.14 -5.01 -4.86
C ILE A 480 -3.94 -6.45 -5.33
N LEU A 481 -4.45 -7.44 -4.57
CA LEU A 481 -4.36 -8.86 -4.94
C LEU A 481 -5.06 -9.09 -6.29
N MET A 482 -6.30 -8.66 -6.42
CA MET A 482 -7.09 -8.80 -7.66
C MET A 482 -6.37 -8.17 -8.88
N HIS A 483 -5.68 -7.03 -8.69
CA HIS A 483 -5.01 -6.35 -9.80
C HIS A 483 -3.62 -6.91 -10.09
N ARG A 484 -2.94 -7.51 -9.10
CA ARG A 484 -1.66 -8.22 -9.31
C ARG A 484 -1.86 -9.54 -10.03
N GLU A 485 -2.95 -10.25 -9.78
CA GLU A 485 -3.30 -11.49 -10.50
C GLU A 485 -3.66 -11.27 -11.97
N ARG A 486 -3.85 -10.01 -12.39
CA ARG A 486 -4.11 -9.63 -13.79
C ARG A 486 -2.98 -8.77 -14.36
N PRO A 487 -1.72 -9.25 -14.35
CA PRO A 487 -0.59 -8.47 -14.86
C PRO A 487 -0.76 -8.19 -16.36
N LEU A 488 -0.19 -7.07 -16.83
CA LEU A 488 -0.14 -6.75 -18.27
C LEU A 488 0.60 -7.83 -19.07
N GLU A 489 1.49 -8.55 -18.37
CA GLU A 489 2.40 -9.51 -18.90
C GLU A 489 1.75 -10.80 -19.44
N HIS A 490 0.55 -11.14 -18.97
CA HIS A 490 -0.14 -12.39 -19.37
C HIS A 490 -1.18 -12.21 -20.49
N SER A 491 -1.22 -11.06 -21.14
CA SER A 491 -2.24 -10.79 -22.18
C SER A 491 -1.88 -11.27 -23.59
N TRP A 492 -0.75 -11.96 -23.75
CA TRP A 492 -0.23 -12.41 -25.05
C TRP A 492 0.03 -13.93 -25.17
N LEU A 493 -0.40 -14.73 -24.18
CA LEU A 493 -0.36 -16.21 -24.26
C LEU A 493 -1.74 -16.78 -24.48
#